data_870960ec5874cac6a7e33352966d0697
#
_entry.id   870960ec5874cac6a7e33352966d0697
#
_cell.length_a   1.000
_cell.length_b   1.000
_cell.length_c   1.000
_cell.angle_alpha   90.00
_cell.angle_beta   90.00
_cell.angle_gamma   90.00
#
_symmetry.space_group_name_H-M   'P 1'
#
loop_
_entity.id
_entity.type
_entity.pdbx_description
1 polymer ?
#
loop_
_entity_poly.entity_id
_entity_poly.type
_entity_poly.pdbx_seq_one_letter_code
_entity_poly.pdbx_strand_id
1 'polypeptide(L)'
;MARADTLARARTLDRPELAYLVRFPTADGMRDMELTWAELARDTAWVTARLREHGLAAGQRALLTTSGFEGFWGHAVIGALRELKVTYGIAEAMGWDHRRTSVFHRELDPHAVIGLSAETLEGLAGAADLGDMFRSTSLVLARPAAVPILRGVGVSASLISAVGPALALECPERCGAHVNGAEWRVGEREDGQLYVAAGEGRASLLPETPLGIAGRVATGRCACGSEDPRVLLGDADSPYSARS
;
A
#
# COMPACT_ATOMS: atom_id res chain seq x y z
N MET A 1 13.59 16.16 9.72
CA MET A 1 13.53 17.40 8.90
C MET A 1 12.15 18.03 9.07
N ALA A 2 12.05 19.32 9.35
CA ALA A 2 10.76 19.97 9.50
C ALA A 2 10.02 20.06 8.13
N ARG A 3 8.68 20.12 8.14
CA ARG A 3 7.87 20.31 6.92
C ARG A 3 8.31 21.53 6.08
N ALA A 4 8.77 22.59 6.77
CA ALA A 4 9.30 23.80 6.13
C ALA A 4 10.55 23.50 5.29
N ASP A 5 11.44 22.61 5.78
CA ASP A 5 12.68 22.27 5.08
C ASP A 5 12.38 21.46 3.82
N THR A 6 11.41 20.53 3.86
CA THR A 6 10.94 19.77 2.70
C THR A 6 10.37 20.70 1.63
N LEU A 7 9.54 21.68 2.03
CA LEU A 7 8.98 22.68 1.10
C LEU A 7 10.03 23.63 0.53
N ALA A 8 11.02 24.03 1.34
CA ALA A 8 12.13 24.85 0.88
C ALA A 8 12.97 24.09 -0.14
N ARG A 9 13.28 22.81 0.11
CA ARG A 9 13.98 21.95 -0.84
C ARG A 9 13.19 21.76 -2.13
N ALA A 10 11.88 21.53 -2.05
CA ALA A 10 11.04 21.37 -3.24
C ALA A 10 11.07 22.60 -4.15
N ARG A 11 11.21 23.81 -3.59
CA ARG A 11 11.28 25.07 -4.38
C ARG A 11 12.60 25.24 -5.14
N THR A 12 13.65 24.53 -4.75
CA THR A 12 14.98 24.60 -5.38
C THR A 12 15.26 23.43 -6.31
N LEU A 13 14.30 22.51 -6.47
CA LEU A 13 14.44 21.36 -7.37
C LEU A 13 14.26 21.83 -8.82
N ASP A 14 15.35 21.93 -9.53
CA ASP A 14 15.39 22.06 -11.01
C ASP A 14 15.81 20.71 -11.61
N ARG A 15 14.98 19.69 -11.36
CA ARG A 15 15.23 18.31 -11.76
C ARG A 15 13.97 17.70 -12.36
N PRO A 16 13.79 17.81 -13.69
CA PRO A 16 12.59 17.35 -14.38
C PRO A 16 12.38 15.83 -14.31
N GLU A 17 13.42 15.06 -13.99
CA GLU A 17 13.31 13.63 -13.76
C GLU A 17 12.58 13.25 -12.46
N LEU A 18 12.45 14.19 -11.50
CA LEU A 18 11.73 13.94 -10.25
C LEU A 18 10.22 14.00 -10.44
N ALA A 19 9.54 12.96 -9.97
CA ALA A 19 8.10 12.91 -9.92
C ALA A 19 7.57 13.63 -8.67
N TYR A 20 8.10 13.30 -7.49
CA TYR A 20 7.73 13.92 -6.20
C TYR A 20 8.66 13.51 -5.06
N LEU A 21 8.45 14.14 -3.91
CA LEU A 21 9.10 13.80 -2.66
C LEU A 21 8.20 12.86 -1.86
N VAL A 22 8.77 11.74 -1.45
CA VAL A 22 8.13 10.77 -0.56
C VAL A 22 8.54 11.07 0.86
N ARG A 23 7.57 11.03 1.78
CA ARG A 23 7.83 11.12 3.21
C ARG A 23 7.23 9.92 3.92
N PHE A 24 8.04 9.19 4.67
CA PHE A 24 7.63 7.97 5.35
C PHE A 24 8.19 7.88 6.77
N PRO A 25 7.50 7.17 7.68
CA PRO A 25 7.96 6.94 9.04
C PRO A 25 9.09 5.90 9.08
N THR A 26 10.02 6.11 10.01
CA THR A 26 11.08 5.16 10.38
C THR A 26 11.10 5.03 11.90
N ALA A 27 11.88 4.11 12.44
CA ALA A 27 12.07 4.00 13.88
C ALA A 27 12.57 5.30 14.53
N ASP A 28 13.37 6.08 13.79
CA ASP A 28 13.99 7.32 14.27
C ASP A 28 13.20 8.60 13.91
N GLY A 29 12.00 8.46 13.34
CA GLY A 29 11.16 9.58 12.92
C GLY A 29 10.83 9.58 11.43
N MET A 30 10.49 10.74 10.86
CA MET A 30 10.12 10.88 9.46
C MET A 30 11.34 11.06 8.56
N ARG A 31 11.36 10.36 7.44
CA ARG A 31 12.42 10.46 6.43
C ARG A 31 11.84 10.87 5.08
N ASP A 32 12.57 11.73 4.36
CA ASP A 32 12.22 12.16 3.01
C ASP A 32 13.10 11.43 1.98
N MET A 33 12.49 11.11 0.83
CA MET A 33 13.15 10.48 -0.30
C MET A 33 12.63 11.08 -1.60
N GLU A 34 13.49 11.23 -2.58
CA GLU A 34 13.12 11.64 -3.94
C GLU A 34 12.66 10.41 -4.73
N LEU A 35 11.60 10.56 -5.50
CA LEU A 35 11.09 9.56 -6.44
C LEU A 35 11.09 10.13 -7.85
N THR A 36 11.69 9.41 -8.78
CA THR A 36 11.73 9.78 -10.20
C THR A 36 10.55 9.19 -10.98
N TRP A 37 10.26 9.77 -12.17
CA TRP A 37 9.24 9.21 -13.07
C TRP A 37 9.57 7.79 -13.53
N ALA A 38 10.86 7.49 -13.73
CA ALA A 38 11.30 6.14 -14.10
C ALA A 38 11.05 5.12 -12.98
N GLU A 39 11.30 5.49 -11.73
CA GLU A 39 11.00 4.65 -10.56
C GLU A 39 9.50 4.43 -10.41
N LEU A 40 8.70 5.49 -10.54
CA LEU A 40 7.24 5.37 -10.51
C LEU A 40 6.70 4.44 -11.60
N ALA A 41 7.29 4.49 -12.80
CA ALA A 41 6.91 3.58 -13.89
C ALA A 41 7.22 2.12 -13.55
N ARG A 42 8.39 1.82 -12.94
CA ARG A 42 8.74 0.46 -12.50
C ARG A 42 7.84 -0.02 -11.36
N ASP A 43 7.56 0.83 -10.37
CA ASP A 43 6.62 0.52 -9.30
C ASP A 43 5.22 0.25 -9.85
N THR A 44 4.75 1.06 -10.81
CA THR A 44 3.48 0.88 -11.51
C THR A 44 3.44 -0.48 -12.23
N ALA A 45 4.48 -0.83 -12.98
CA ALA A 45 4.55 -2.09 -13.71
C ALA A 45 4.49 -3.31 -12.77
N TRP A 46 5.20 -3.24 -11.64
CA TRP A 46 5.15 -4.30 -10.63
C TRP A 46 3.76 -4.42 -10.01
N VAL A 47 3.12 -3.31 -9.62
CA VAL A 47 1.76 -3.31 -9.08
C VAL A 47 0.77 -3.84 -10.11
N THR A 48 0.91 -3.45 -11.39
CA THR A 48 0.08 -3.94 -12.49
C THR A 48 0.13 -5.48 -12.59
N ALA A 49 1.34 -6.06 -12.49
CA ALA A 49 1.50 -7.51 -12.49
C ALA A 49 0.80 -8.17 -11.28
N ARG A 50 0.99 -7.62 -10.07
CA ARG A 50 0.34 -8.13 -8.85
C ARG A 50 -1.18 -8.05 -8.91
N LEU A 51 -1.76 -6.93 -9.37
CA LEU A 51 -3.22 -6.79 -9.50
C LEU A 51 -3.79 -7.74 -10.56
N ARG A 52 -3.04 -7.99 -11.64
CA ARG A 52 -3.43 -8.97 -12.66
C ARG A 52 -3.46 -10.40 -12.12
N GLU A 53 -2.55 -10.76 -11.24
CA GLU A 53 -2.57 -12.07 -10.54
C GLU A 53 -3.81 -12.26 -9.67
N HIS A 54 -4.35 -11.18 -9.12
CA HIS A 54 -5.64 -11.17 -8.44
C HIS A 54 -6.86 -11.20 -9.39
N GLY A 55 -6.64 -11.29 -10.70
CA GLY A 55 -7.70 -11.34 -11.69
C GLY A 55 -8.27 -9.98 -12.08
N LEU A 56 -7.64 -8.87 -11.68
CA LEU A 56 -8.12 -7.54 -12.08
C LEU A 56 -7.83 -7.28 -13.56
N ALA A 57 -8.86 -6.89 -14.31
CA ALA A 57 -8.83 -6.80 -15.76
C ALA A 57 -9.62 -5.60 -16.30
N ALA A 58 -9.45 -5.33 -17.61
CA ALA A 58 -10.11 -4.23 -18.31
C ALA A 58 -11.65 -4.31 -18.21
N GLY A 59 -12.28 -3.17 -18.05
CA GLY A 59 -13.74 -3.03 -17.92
C GLY A 59 -14.28 -3.27 -16.51
N GLN A 60 -13.45 -3.75 -15.58
CA GLN A 60 -13.83 -3.87 -14.18
C GLN A 60 -13.79 -2.50 -13.48
N ARG A 61 -14.31 -2.45 -12.26
CA ARG A 61 -14.36 -1.24 -11.42
C ARG A 61 -13.62 -1.48 -10.11
N ALA A 62 -12.95 -0.43 -9.63
CA ALA A 62 -12.24 -0.46 -8.35
C ALA A 62 -12.58 0.76 -7.49
N LEU A 63 -12.55 0.58 -6.19
CA LEU A 63 -12.54 1.65 -5.21
C LEU A 63 -11.17 1.65 -4.53
N LEU A 64 -10.44 2.74 -4.67
CA LEU A 64 -9.17 2.96 -3.99
C LEU A 64 -9.39 3.85 -2.76
N THR A 65 -8.95 3.39 -1.60
CA THR A 65 -8.87 4.22 -0.40
C THR A 65 -7.42 4.54 -0.08
N THR A 66 -7.03 5.80 -0.21
CA THR A 66 -5.66 6.27 0.00
C THR A 66 -5.68 7.70 0.51
N SER A 67 -4.68 8.07 1.28
CA SER A 67 -4.50 9.44 1.77
C SER A 67 -3.46 10.18 0.94
N GLY A 68 -3.58 11.51 0.84
CA GLY A 68 -2.69 12.32 0.00
C GLY A 68 -1.21 12.22 0.38
N PHE A 69 -0.88 11.87 1.63
CA PHE A 69 0.50 11.66 2.08
C PHE A 69 1.06 10.26 1.73
N GLU A 70 0.23 9.35 1.22
CA GLU A 70 0.61 8.01 0.78
C GLU A 70 0.91 7.95 -0.73
N GLY A 71 1.22 9.10 -1.34
CA GLY A 71 1.46 9.22 -2.78
C GLY A 71 2.46 8.21 -3.34
N PHE A 72 3.46 7.79 -2.57
CA PHE A 72 4.49 6.86 -3.02
C PHE A 72 3.95 5.51 -3.52
N TRP A 73 2.93 4.95 -2.85
CA TRP A 73 2.29 3.73 -3.32
C TRP A 73 0.94 3.98 -4.01
N GLY A 74 0.21 5.00 -3.57
CA GLY A 74 -1.08 5.36 -4.15
C GLY A 74 -0.98 5.70 -5.65
N HIS A 75 0.06 6.45 -6.06
CA HIS A 75 0.29 6.76 -7.47
C HIS A 75 0.65 5.54 -8.30
N ALA A 76 1.43 4.59 -7.76
CA ALA A 76 1.72 3.33 -8.44
C ALA A 76 0.45 2.49 -8.65
N VAL A 77 -0.43 2.41 -7.64
CA VAL A 77 -1.73 1.72 -7.76
C VAL A 77 -2.64 2.42 -8.78
N ILE A 78 -2.73 3.76 -8.76
CA ILE A 78 -3.49 4.52 -9.75
C ILE A 78 -2.95 4.28 -11.17
N GLY A 79 -1.63 4.30 -11.33
CA GLY A 79 -0.96 3.96 -12.59
C GLY A 79 -1.36 2.57 -13.08
N ALA A 80 -1.29 1.57 -12.21
CA ALA A 80 -1.66 0.19 -12.51
C ALA A 80 -3.15 0.04 -12.91
N LEU A 81 -4.06 0.71 -12.23
CA LEU A 81 -5.49 0.70 -12.59
C LEU A 81 -5.72 1.30 -13.99
N ARG A 82 -4.98 2.36 -14.35
CA ARG A 82 -5.02 2.97 -15.68
C ARG A 82 -4.46 2.04 -16.76
N GLU A 83 -3.32 1.40 -16.51
CA GLU A 83 -2.74 0.42 -17.45
C GLU A 83 -3.65 -0.79 -17.67
N LEU A 84 -4.31 -1.26 -16.62
CA LEU A 84 -5.29 -2.34 -16.68
C LEU A 84 -6.63 -1.90 -17.30
N LYS A 85 -6.84 -0.61 -17.55
CA LYS A 85 -8.12 -0.03 -18.03
C LYS A 85 -9.28 -0.35 -17.09
N VAL A 86 -9.02 -0.28 -15.78
CA VAL A 86 -10.00 -0.42 -14.72
C VAL A 86 -10.57 0.95 -14.41
N THR A 87 -11.89 1.09 -14.37
CA THR A 87 -12.56 2.32 -13.90
C THR A 87 -12.44 2.40 -12.39
N TYR A 88 -12.05 3.55 -11.83
CA TYR A 88 -11.87 3.65 -10.38
C TYR A 88 -12.42 4.93 -9.78
N GLY A 89 -12.89 4.83 -8.54
CA GLY A 89 -13.17 5.96 -7.65
C GLY A 89 -12.10 6.02 -6.55
N ILE A 90 -11.90 7.21 -5.97
CA ILE A 90 -10.95 7.42 -4.88
C ILE A 90 -11.67 8.04 -3.69
N ALA A 91 -11.48 7.45 -2.49
CA ALA A 91 -11.86 8.00 -1.21
C ALA A 91 -10.63 8.09 -0.29
N GLU A 92 -10.70 8.91 0.76
CA GLU A 92 -9.64 8.95 1.78
C GLU A 92 -9.70 7.72 2.68
N ALA A 93 -8.53 7.22 3.07
CA ALA A 93 -8.41 6.06 3.95
C ALA A 93 -8.57 6.44 5.45
N MET A 94 -9.44 7.39 5.73
CA MET A 94 -9.67 7.97 7.05
C MET A 94 -11.13 7.75 7.50
N GLY A 95 -11.33 7.57 8.80
CA GLY A 95 -12.64 7.33 9.38
C GLY A 95 -13.69 8.39 9.02
N TRP A 96 -13.29 9.65 8.90
CA TRP A 96 -14.20 10.74 8.54
C TRP A 96 -14.74 10.66 7.10
N ASP A 97 -14.09 9.95 6.18
CA ASP A 97 -14.50 9.82 4.77
C ASP A 97 -15.24 8.50 4.46
N HIS A 98 -15.62 7.74 5.50
CA HIS A 98 -16.35 6.47 5.35
C HIS A 98 -17.65 6.61 4.54
N ARG A 99 -18.32 7.76 4.63
CA ARG A 99 -19.53 8.02 3.85
C ARG A 99 -19.28 8.06 2.36
N ARG A 100 -18.18 8.68 1.90
CA ARG A 100 -17.78 8.67 0.49
C ARG A 100 -17.42 7.26 0.05
N THR A 101 -16.70 6.51 0.88
CA THR A 101 -16.39 5.09 0.64
C THR A 101 -17.68 4.29 0.45
N SER A 102 -18.68 4.45 1.33
CA SER A 102 -19.99 3.79 1.24
C SER A 102 -20.74 4.15 -0.05
N VAL A 103 -20.78 5.44 -0.41
CA VAL A 103 -21.45 5.91 -1.64
C VAL A 103 -20.76 5.34 -2.86
N PHE A 104 -19.44 5.43 -2.95
CA PHE A 104 -18.70 4.89 -4.09
C PHE A 104 -18.82 3.37 -4.19
N HIS A 105 -18.79 2.64 -3.06
CA HIS A 105 -18.99 1.21 -3.06
C HIS A 105 -20.36 0.84 -3.66
N ARG A 106 -21.42 1.50 -3.22
CA ARG A 106 -22.78 1.27 -3.71
C ARG A 106 -22.96 1.64 -5.19
N GLU A 107 -22.45 2.83 -5.61
CA GLU A 107 -22.66 3.34 -6.97
C GLU A 107 -21.75 2.70 -8.02
N LEU A 108 -20.52 2.34 -7.63
CA LEU A 108 -19.57 1.69 -8.54
C LEU A 108 -19.75 0.18 -8.59
N ASP A 109 -20.32 -0.44 -7.56
CA ASP A 109 -20.33 -1.91 -7.39
C ASP A 109 -18.96 -2.50 -7.76
N PRO A 110 -17.91 -2.22 -6.96
CA PRO A 110 -16.52 -2.47 -7.37
C PRO A 110 -16.17 -3.94 -7.32
N HIS A 111 -15.46 -4.41 -8.33
CA HIS A 111 -14.82 -5.73 -8.33
C HIS A 111 -13.64 -5.79 -7.35
N ALA A 112 -12.99 -4.64 -7.14
CA ALA A 112 -11.88 -4.52 -6.22
C ALA A 112 -12.06 -3.32 -5.28
N VAL A 113 -11.73 -3.51 -4.00
CA VAL A 113 -11.57 -2.42 -3.03
C VAL A 113 -10.14 -2.51 -2.49
N ILE A 114 -9.38 -1.42 -2.62
CA ILE A 114 -7.94 -1.39 -2.38
C ILE A 114 -7.61 -0.35 -1.32
N GLY A 115 -6.91 -0.75 -0.25
CA GLY A 115 -6.37 0.14 0.77
C GLY A 115 -7.26 0.40 1.98
N LEU A 116 -8.31 -0.42 2.19
CA LEU A 116 -9.20 -0.26 3.35
C LEU A 116 -8.44 -0.19 4.67
N SER A 117 -8.71 0.85 5.45
CA SER A 117 -8.19 1.03 6.81
C SER A 117 -9.19 0.55 7.87
N ALA A 118 -8.71 0.25 9.08
CA ALA A 118 -9.55 -0.07 10.22
C ALA A 118 -10.52 1.08 10.54
N GLU A 119 -10.04 2.32 10.51
CA GLU A 119 -10.85 3.52 10.76
C GLU A 119 -12.00 3.67 9.75
N THR A 120 -11.72 3.38 8.47
CA THR A 120 -12.78 3.38 7.44
C THR A 120 -13.81 2.28 7.74
N LEU A 121 -13.37 1.09 8.13
CA LEU A 121 -14.26 -0.02 8.46
C LEU A 121 -15.11 0.27 9.70
N GLU A 122 -14.55 0.88 10.74
CA GLU A 122 -15.29 1.31 11.92
C GLU A 122 -16.40 2.30 11.56
N GLY A 123 -16.08 3.27 10.70
CA GLY A 123 -17.09 4.22 10.21
C GLY A 123 -18.19 3.56 9.37
N LEU A 124 -17.86 2.58 8.54
CA LEU A 124 -18.82 1.82 7.72
C LEU A 124 -19.69 0.91 8.59
N ALA A 125 -19.12 0.22 9.58
CA ALA A 125 -19.85 -0.66 10.49
C ALA A 125 -20.95 0.02 11.29
N GLY A 126 -20.82 1.34 11.51
CA GLY A 126 -21.87 2.16 12.12
C GLY A 126 -23.13 2.33 11.23
N ALA A 127 -23.05 2.03 9.94
CA ALA A 127 -24.12 2.29 8.96
C ALA A 127 -24.57 1.04 8.18
N ALA A 128 -23.74 -0.02 8.12
CA ALA A 128 -24.02 -1.22 7.34
C ALA A 128 -23.35 -2.46 7.93
N ASP A 129 -23.85 -3.65 7.64
CA ASP A 129 -23.15 -4.90 7.86
C ASP A 129 -21.99 -5.03 6.87
N LEU A 130 -20.77 -5.14 7.37
CA LEU A 130 -19.56 -5.21 6.54
C LEU A 130 -19.50 -6.50 5.71
N GLY A 131 -19.95 -7.63 6.27
CA GLY A 131 -19.99 -8.91 5.56
C GLY A 131 -20.91 -8.85 4.35
N ASP A 132 -22.07 -8.24 4.51
CA ASP A 132 -23.03 -8.03 3.41
C ASP A 132 -22.50 -7.02 2.40
N MET A 133 -21.92 -5.91 2.87
CA MET A 133 -21.38 -4.86 2.01
C MET A 133 -20.30 -5.38 1.05
N PHE A 134 -19.36 -6.18 1.53
CA PHE A 134 -18.24 -6.66 0.71
C PHE A 134 -18.45 -8.05 0.12
N ARG A 135 -19.62 -8.66 0.26
CA ARG A 135 -19.92 -10.02 -0.20
C ARG A 135 -19.72 -10.21 -1.72
N SER A 136 -20.07 -9.21 -2.53
CA SER A 136 -19.92 -9.23 -3.98
C SER A 136 -18.57 -8.76 -4.48
N THR A 137 -17.72 -8.20 -3.59
CA THR A 137 -16.41 -7.69 -3.95
C THR A 137 -15.40 -8.84 -4.10
N SER A 138 -14.92 -9.05 -5.31
CA SER A 138 -14.04 -10.19 -5.63
C SER A 138 -12.64 -10.04 -5.05
N LEU A 139 -12.12 -8.81 -4.92
CA LEU A 139 -10.81 -8.50 -4.39
C LEU A 139 -10.92 -7.42 -3.31
N VAL A 140 -10.53 -7.75 -2.09
CA VAL A 140 -10.35 -6.77 -1.01
C VAL A 140 -8.89 -6.77 -0.58
N LEU A 141 -8.18 -5.68 -0.88
CA LEU A 141 -6.84 -5.40 -0.36
C LEU A 141 -6.98 -4.44 0.81
N ALA A 142 -6.61 -4.90 2.00
CA ALA A 142 -6.81 -4.17 3.25
C ALA A 142 -5.49 -3.97 3.99
N ARG A 143 -5.40 -2.89 4.75
CA ARG A 143 -4.25 -2.59 5.62
C ARG A 143 -4.17 -3.56 6.77
N PRO A 144 -2.99 -3.72 7.42
CA PRO A 144 -2.78 -4.72 8.47
C PRO A 144 -3.88 -4.74 9.54
N ALA A 145 -4.24 -3.60 10.12
CA ALA A 145 -5.26 -3.51 11.16
C ALA A 145 -6.70 -3.78 10.67
N ALA A 146 -6.97 -3.65 9.37
CA ALA A 146 -8.29 -3.90 8.77
C ALA A 146 -8.51 -5.37 8.41
N VAL A 147 -7.44 -6.14 8.15
CA VAL A 147 -7.54 -7.55 7.74
C VAL A 147 -8.27 -8.41 8.78
N PRO A 148 -7.93 -8.37 10.08
CA PRO A 148 -8.64 -9.19 11.09
C PRO A 148 -10.11 -8.78 11.23
N ILE A 149 -10.47 -7.50 11.10
CA ILE A 149 -11.85 -7.02 11.13
C ILE A 149 -12.66 -7.66 10.00
N LEU A 150 -12.16 -7.60 8.77
CA LEU A 150 -12.83 -8.17 7.59
C LEU A 150 -12.94 -9.69 7.69
N ARG A 151 -11.88 -10.38 8.10
CA ARG A 151 -11.91 -11.83 8.31
C ARG A 151 -12.92 -12.24 9.38
N GLY A 152 -13.05 -11.44 10.45
CA GLY A 152 -14.02 -11.66 11.52
C GLY A 152 -15.48 -11.63 11.08
N VAL A 153 -15.78 -10.92 9.98
CA VAL A 153 -17.12 -10.87 9.36
C VAL A 153 -17.23 -11.73 8.08
N GLY A 154 -16.29 -12.65 7.87
CA GLY A 154 -16.31 -13.60 6.75
C GLY A 154 -15.87 -13.03 5.40
N VAL A 155 -15.30 -11.82 5.35
CA VAL A 155 -14.78 -11.23 4.13
C VAL A 155 -13.35 -11.68 3.89
N SER A 156 -13.11 -12.21 2.68
CA SER A 156 -11.79 -12.67 2.25
C SER A 156 -10.92 -11.47 1.86
N ALA A 157 -10.03 -11.05 2.76
CA ALA A 157 -9.13 -9.92 2.52
C ALA A 157 -7.67 -10.36 2.41
N SER A 158 -6.95 -9.77 1.44
CA SER A 158 -5.50 -9.84 1.30
C SER A 158 -4.84 -8.55 1.78
N LEU A 159 -3.58 -8.64 2.18
CA LEU A 159 -2.85 -7.52 2.76
C LEU A 159 -2.31 -6.55 1.70
N ILE A 160 -2.48 -5.26 1.95
CA ILE A 160 -1.71 -4.17 1.34
C ILE A 160 -1.10 -3.32 2.44
N SER A 161 0.19 -3.05 2.37
CA SER A 161 0.89 -2.25 3.39
C SER A 161 2.04 -1.45 2.82
N ALA A 162 2.31 -0.31 3.43
CA ALA A 162 3.59 0.39 3.25
C ALA A 162 4.65 -0.25 4.15
N VAL A 163 5.82 -0.53 3.58
CA VAL A 163 7.03 -0.98 4.27
C VAL A 163 8.09 0.11 4.06
N GLY A 164 8.00 1.17 4.86
CA GLY A 164 8.71 2.41 4.59
C GLY A 164 8.24 3.02 3.26
N PRO A 165 9.13 3.29 2.28
CA PRO A 165 8.76 3.79 0.96
C PRO A 165 8.33 2.67 0.00
N ALA A 166 8.51 1.42 0.35
CA ALA A 166 8.11 0.28 -0.48
C ALA A 166 6.65 -0.09 -0.26
N LEU A 167 6.00 -0.58 -1.32
CA LEU A 167 4.68 -1.20 -1.23
C LEU A 167 4.83 -2.71 -1.07
N ALA A 168 4.07 -3.26 -0.13
CA ALA A 168 3.89 -4.70 0.04
C ALA A 168 2.47 -5.12 -0.34
N LEU A 169 2.33 -6.11 -1.22
CA LEU A 169 1.06 -6.66 -1.70
C LEU A 169 1.02 -8.16 -1.52
N GLU A 170 0.03 -8.65 -0.79
CA GLU A 170 -0.19 -10.08 -0.66
C GLU A 170 -0.74 -10.66 -1.97
N CYS A 171 -0.22 -11.80 -2.39
CA CYS A 171 -0.71 -12.53 -3.56
C CYS A 171 -1.97 -13.36 -3.23
N PRO A 172 -2.66 -13.95 -4.23
CA PRO A 172 -3.82 -14.81 -3.99
C PRO A 172 -3.56 -16.00 -3.06
N GLU A 173 -2.30 -16.48 -3.00
CA GLU A 173 -1.89 -17.60 -2.13
C GLU A 173 -1.76 -17.22 -0.65
N ARG A 174 -1.78 -15.91 -0.32
CA ARG A 174 -1.75 -15.38 1.05
C ARG A 174 -0.59 -15.89 1.92
N CYS A 175 0.57 -16.02 1.30
CA CYS A 175 1.80 -16.47 1.97
C CYS A 175 2.70 -15.32 2.44
N GLY A 176 2.12 -14.16 2.73
CA GLY A 176 2.79 -12.90 3.07
C GLY A 176 2.77 -11.91 1.91
N ALA A 177 3.01 -10.64 2.21
CA ALA A 177 2.94 -9.56 1.25
C ALA A 177 4.28 -9.37 0.53
N HIS A 178 4.27 -9.53 -0.79
CA HIS A 178 5.44 -9.36 -1.65
C HIS A 178 5.87 -7.90 -1.70
N VAL A 179 7.17 -7.67 -1.68
CA VAL A 179 7.82 -6.39 -1.95
C VAL A 179 8.62 -6.55 -3.23
N ASN A 180 8.61 -5.55 -4.11
CA ASN A 180 9.40 -5.59 -5.35
C ASN A 180 10.90 -5.73 -5.05
N GLY A 181 11.42 -6.96 -5.14
CA GLY A 181 12.79 -7.31 -4.82
C GLY A 181 13.83 -6.72 -5.78
N ALA A 182 13.43 -6.28 -6.99
CA ALA A 182 14.31 -5.56 -7.90
C ALA A 182 14.57 -4.11 -7.46
N GLU A 183 13.65 -3.53 -6.71
CA GLU A 183 13.69 -2.12 -6.29
C GLU A 183 14.05 -1.95 -4.81
N TRP A 184 13.75 -2.95 -3.98
CA TRP A 184 13.88 -2.84 -2.53
C TRP A 184 14.51 -4.08 -1.92
N ARG A 185 15.40 -3.89 -0.97
CA ARG A 185 15.83 -4.93 -0.05
C ARG A 185 15.08 -4.74 1.26
N VAL A 186 14.41 -5.78 1.72
CA VAL A 186 13.73 -5.83 3.01
C VAL A 186 14.34 -6.94 3.84
N GLY A 187 14.45 -6.73 5.13
CA GLY A 187 15.01 -7.72 6.04
C GLY A 187 14.53 -7.52 7.47
N GLU A 188 14.91 -8.45 8.31
CA GLU A 188 14.60 -8.51 9.72
C GLU A 188 15.88 -8.23 10.53
N ARG A 189 15.76 -7.40 11.54
CA ARG A 189 16.82 -7.10 12.50
C ARG A 189 16.78 -8.12 13.67
N GLU A 190 17.83 -8.16 14.45
CA GLU A 190 17.94 -9.04 15.63
C GLU A 190 16.82 -8.77 16.68
N ASP A 191 16.31 -7.55 16.72
CA ASP A 191 15.19 -7.14 17.60
C ASP A 191 13.81 -7.46 17.04
N GLY A 192 13.72 -8.15 15.90
CA GLY A 192 12.45 -8.52 15.23
C GLY A 192 11.79 -7.38 14.46
N GLN A 193 12.45 -6.22 14.33
CA GLN A 193 11.95 -5.12 13.52
C GLN A 193 12.36 -5.27 12.05
N LEU A 194 11.48 -4.82 11.16
CA LEU A 194 11.78 -4.74 9.73
C LEU A 194 12.68 -3.55 9.42
N TYR A 195 13.55 -3.74 8.44
CA TYR A 195 14.24 -2.65 7.76
C TYR A 195 13.96 -2.68 6.26
N VAL A 196 14.14 -1.53 5.62
CA VAL A 196 14.12 -1.38 4.16
C VAL A 196 15.39 -0.66 3.70
N ALA A 197 15.90 -1.05 2.54
CA ALA A 197 16.96 -0.36 1.83
C ALA A 197 16.62 -0.22 0.35
N ALA A 198 17.08 0.84 -0.29
CA ALA A 198 16.93 1.01 -1.73
C ALA A 198 17.80 0.00 -2.49
N GLY A 199 17.26 -0.54 -3.58
CA GLY A 199 18.02 -1.27 -4.58
C GLY A 199 18.93 -0.35 -5.39
N GLU A 200 19.84 -0.93 -6.16
CA GLU A 200 20.84 -0.16 -6.95
C GLU A 200 20.22 0.75 -8.02
N GLY A 201 18.99 0.42 -8.46
CA GLY A 201 18.26 1.20 -9.49
C GLY A 201 17.53 2.44 -8.97
N ARG A 202 17.58 2.73 -7.66
CA ARG A 202 16.91 3.89 -7.06
C ARG A 202 17.81 5.12 -7.08
N ALA A 203 17.23 6.29 -7.44
CA ALA A 203 17.95 7.55 -7.48
C ALA A 203 18.35 8.05 -6.08
N SER A 204 17.50 7.79 -5.09
CA SER A 204 17.79 8.12 -3.70
C SER A 204 18.47 6.96 -2.99
N LEU A 205 19.65 7.22 -2.43
CA LEU A 205 20.30 6.26 -1.54
C LEU A 205 19.49 6.11 -0.24
N LEU A 206 19.05 4.90 0.01
CA LEU A 206 18.42 4.53 1.28
C LEU A 206 19.19 3.33 1.85
N PRO A 207 20.10 3.54 2.82
CA PRO A 207 20.74 2.44 3.52
C PRO A 207 19.72 1.66 4.33
N GLU A 208 20.10 0.53 4.89
CA GLU A 208 19.24 -0.24 5.80
C GLU A 208 18.65 0.67 6.87
N THR A 209 17.36 0.93 6.73
CA THR A 209 16.62 1.90 7.55
C THR A 209 15.57 1.16 8.37
N PRO A 210 15.72 1.13 9.70
CA PRO A 210 14.74 0.51 10.59
C PRO A 210 13.39 1.22 10.51
N LEU A 211 12.32 0.45 10.48
CA LEU A 211 10.96 1.00 10.27
C LEU A 211 10.15 1.17 11.56
N GLY A 212 10.59 0.57 12.68
CA GLY A 212 9.79 0.54 13.89
C GLY A 212 8.54 -0.36 13.76
N ILE A 213 8.54 -1.26 12.79
CA ILE A 213 7.45 -2.20 12.51
C ILE A 213 7.98 -3.59 12.82
N ALA A 214 7.28 -4.33 13.70
CA ALA A 214 7.57 -5.72 13.96
C ALA A 214 7.09 -6.59 12.79
N GLY A 215 7.90 -7.58 12.41
CA GLY A 215 7.55 -8.48 11.33
C GLY A 215 8.68 -9.46 11.00
N ARG A 216 8.41 -10.33 10.04
CA ARG A 216 9.38 -11.31 9.54
C ARG A 216 9.48 -11.21 8.02
N VAL A 217 10.60 -11.64 7.47
CA VAL A 217 10.80 -11.71 6.03
C VAL A 217 10.97 -13.15 5.59
N ALA A 218 10.09 -13.60 4.69
CA ALA A 218 10.22 -14.87 4.02
C ALA A 218 10.85 -14.67 2.64
N THR A 219 11.91 -15.41 2.38
CA THR A 219 12.61 -15.44 1.08
C THR A 219 12.32 -16.75 0.34
N GLY A 220 12.75 -16.82 -0.93
CA GLY A 220 12.54 -17.98 -1.78
C GLY A 220 11.18 -17.96 -2.49
N ARG A 221 11.00 -18.93 -3.38
CA ARG A 221 9.87 -18.98 -4.29
C ARG A 221 8.55 -19.17 -3.56
N CYS A 222 7.59 -18.29 -3.83
CA CYS A 222 6.22 -18.37 -3.35
C CYS A 222 5.41 -19.38 -4.17
N ALA A 223 4.31 -19.88 -3.61
CA ALA A 223 3.34 -20.72 -4.34
C ALA A 223 2.74 -20.00 -5.56
N CYS A 224 2.64 -18.66 -5.53
CA CYS A 224 2.23 -17.84 -6.70
C CYS A 224 3.29 -17.81 -7.82
N GLY A 225 4.47 -18.37 -7.60
CA GLY A 225 5.58 -18.39 -8.56
C GLY A 225 6.56 -17.24 -8.45
N SER A 226 6.27 -16.18 -7.68
CA SER A 226 7.17 -15.04 -7.47
C SER A 226 8.36 -15.41 -6.57
N GLU A 227 9.50 -14.82 -6.85
CA GLU A 227 10.72 -14.88 -6.02
C GLU A 227 10.90 -13.61 -5.16
N ASP A 228 10.01 -12.63 -5.29
CA ASP A 228 10.02 -11.42 -4.47
C ASP A 228 9.99 -11.76 -2.98
N PRO A 229 10.75 -11.05 -2.14
CA PRO A 229 10.68 -11.23 -0.69
C PRO A 229 9.26 -10.88 -0.18
N ARG A 230 8.84 -11.56 0.88
CA ARG A 230 7.52 -11.39 1.47
C ARG A 230 7.65 -10.95 2.91
N VAL A 231 6.95 -9.88 3.26
CA VAL A 231 6.83 -9.45 4.64
C VAL A 231 5.63 -10.12 5.30
N LEU A 232 5.84 -10.64 6.49
CA LEU A 232 4.84 -11.23 7.36
C LEU A 232 4.64 -10.24 8.51
N LEU A 233 3.62 -9.40 8.40
CA LEU A 233 3.27 -8.41 9.42
C LEU A 233 2.36 -9.05 10.46
N GLY A 234 2.58 -8.77 11.74
CA GLY A 234 1.65 -9.12 12.81
C GLY A 234 0.32 -8.35 12.66
N ASP A 235 -0.74 -8.86 13.27
CA ASP A 235 -2.11 -8.32 13.11
C ASP A 235 -2.31 -6.86 13.63
N ALA A 236 -1.31 -6.26 14.27
CA ALA A 236 -1.48 -5.01 15.03
C ALA A 236 -0.76 -3.76 14.47
N ASP A 237 0.20 -3.89 13.56
CA ASP A 237 1.13 -2.78 13.30
C ASP A 237 0.95 -2.14 11.90
N SER A 238 0.03 -1.16 11.82
CA SER A 238 0.11 -0.15 10.77
C SER A 238 0.89 1.07 11.29
N PRO A 239 2.01 1.48 10.67
CA PRO A 239 2.78 2.64 11.11
C PRO A 239 2.03 3.97 10.96
N TYR A 240 0.85 3.95 10.34
CA TYR A 240 0.03 5.12 10.08
C TYR A 240 -1.19 5.25 11.01
N SER A 241 -1.51 4.24 11.83
CA SER A 241 -2.68 4.26 12.73
C SER A 241 -2.49 5.09 14.02
N ALA A 242 -1.29 5.57 14.32
CA ALA A 242 -0.97 6.16 15.63
C ALA A 242 -0.77 7.67 15.65
N ARG A 243 -1.20 8.43 14.63
CA ARG A 243 -1.04 9.90 14.62
C ARG A 243 -2.29 10.60 14.09
N SER A 244 -3.31 10.60 14.90
CA SER A 244 -4.36 11.63 14.89
C SER A 244 -4.01 12.74 15.89
#